data_bbc7f9d6c025d79e175daddbb05671cc
#
_entry.id   bbc7f9d6c025d79e175daddbb05671cc
#
_cell.length_a   1.000
_cell.length_b   1.000
_cell.length_c   1.000
_cell.angle_alpha   90.00
_cell.angle_beta   90.00
_cell.angle_gamma   90.00
#
_symmetry.space_group_name_H-M   'P 1'
#
loop_
_entity.id
_entity.type
_entity.pdbx_description
1 polymer ?
#
loop_
_entity_poly.entity_id
_entity_poly.type
_entity_poly.pdbx_seq_one_letter_code
_entity_poly.pdbx_strand_id
1 'polypeptide(L)' 'MKNEKLWLLVDSVHKKLLRARLWTTSLDDYKQDIEDAIKALEKAKRKMEEE' A
#
# COMPACT_ATOMS: atom_id res chain seq x y z
N MET A 1 14.75 -9.90 -8.51
CA MET A 1 14.36 -8.97 -7.44
C MET A 1 15.23 -9.21 -6.21
N LYS A 2 16.00 -8.20 -5.80
CA LYS A 2 16.98 -8.38 -4.72
C LYS A 2 16.37 -8.48 -3.32
N ASN A 3 15.26 -7.80 -3.09
CA ASN A 3 14.64 -7.74 -1.75
C ASN A 3 13.24 -8.33 -1.76
N GLU A 4 13.18 -9.61 -2.12
CA GLU A 4 11.89 -10.28 -2.23
C GLU A 4 11.10 -10.27 -0.92
N LYS A 5 11.80 -10.49 0.21
CA LYS A 5 11.14 -10.47 1.51
C LYS A 5 10.57 -9.11 1.84
N LEU A 6 11.32 -8.05 1.52
CA LEU A 6 10.85 -6.69 1.74
C LEU A 6 9.67 -6.38 0.83
N TRP A 7 9.73 -6.82 -0.43
CA TRP A 7 8.64 -6.64 -1.36
C TRP A 7 7.36 -7.30 -0.86
N LEU A 8 7.48 -8.53 -0.33
CA LEU A 8 6.33 -9.25 0.21
C LEU A 8 5.75 -8.53 1.42
N LEU A 9 6.58 -7.95 2.26
CA LEU A 9 6.12 -7.18 3.41
C LEU A 9 5.34 -5.95 2.95
N VAL A 10 5.88 -5.22 1.99
CA VAL A 10 5.20 -4.04 1.44
C VAL A 10 3.89 -4.43 0.77
N ASP A 11 3.90 -5.52 0.02
CA ASP A 11 2.69 -6.03 -0.63
C ASP A 11 1.61 -6.38 0.39
N SER A 12 2.01 -7.01 1.50
CA SER A 12 1.08 -7.37 2.56
C SER A 12 0.43 -6.13 3.18
N VAL A 13 1.23 -5.11 3.46
CA VAL A 13 0.71 -3.85 4.00
C VAL A 13 -0.22 -3.17 2.99
N HIS A 14 0.17 -3.19 1.72
CA HIS A 14 -0.65 -2.63 0.65
C HIS A 14 -2.03 -3.28 0.59
N LYS A 15 -2.07 -4.60 0.67
CA LYS A 15 -3.34 -5.32 0.65
C LYS A 15 -4.19 -5.01 1.87
N LYS A 16 -3.57 -4.88 3.04
CA LYS A 16 -4.29 -4.51 4.26
C LYS A 16 -4.90 -3.12 4.14
N LEU A 17 -4.19 -2.18 3.54
CA LEU A 17 -4.71 -0.84 3.33
C LEU A 17 -5.87 -0.82 2.35
N LEU A 18 -5.82 -1.65 1.31
CA LEU A 18 -6.93 -1.77 0.37
C LEU A 18 -8.19 -2.27 1.06
N ARG A 19 -8.04 -3.23 1.96
CA ARG A 19 -9.17 -3.73 2.75
C ARG A 19 -9.69 -2.65 3.69
N ALA A 20 -8.79 -1.96 4.36
CA ALA A 20 -9.17 -0.90 5.29
C ALA A 20 -9.97 0.19 4.56
N ARG A 21 -9.56 0.52 3.34
CA ARG A 21 -10.27 1.52 2.53
C ARG A 21 -11.72 1.09 2.26
N LEU A 22 -11.94 -0.20 2.00
CA LEU A 22 -13.28 -0.71 1.75
C LEU A 22 -14.16 -0.68 3.00
N TRP A 23 -13.55 -0.94 4.16
CA TRP A 23 -14.29 -1.01 5.42
C TRP A 23 -14.52 0.35 6.08
N THR A 24 -13.77 1.37 5.68
CA THR A 24 -13.84 2.68 6.34
C THR A 24 -14.56 3.73 5.51
N THR A 25 -15.69 3.38 4.96
CA THR A 25 -16.48 4.30 4.14
C THR A 25 -17.00 5.51 4.91
N SER A 26 -17.07 5.39 6.24
CA SER A 26 -17.57 6.47 7.10
C SER A 26 -16.48 7.41 7.60
N LEU A 27 -15.20 7.13 7.28
CA LEU A 27 -14.06 7.92 7.75
C LEU A 27 -13.54 8.83 6.63
N ASP A 28 -14.36 9.79 6.22
CA ASP A 28 -13.98 10.71 5.15
C ASP A 28 -12.71 11.50 5.45
N ASP A 29 -12.47 11.81 6.74
CA ASP A 29 -11.31 12.58 7.16
C ASP A 29 -10.00 11.85 6.88
N TYR A 30 -10.01 10.53 6.95
CA TYR A 30 -8.81 9.71 6.77
C TYR A 30 -8.71 9.09 5.37
N LYS A 31 -9.72 9.27 4.57
CA LYS A 31 -9.76 8.68 3.24
C LYS A 31 -8.57 9.10 2.38
N GLN A 32 -8.26 10.39 2.39
CA GLN A 32 -7.16 10.91 1.60
C GLN A 32 -5.82 10.36 2.08
N ASP A 33 -5.63 10.26 3.39
CA ASP A 33 -4.40 9.71 3.95
C ASP A 33 -4.20 8.25 3.56
N ILE A 34 -5.29 7.48 3.60
CA ILE A 34 -5.24 6.07 3.21
C ILE A 34 -4.91 5.93 1.73
N GLU A 35 -5.51 6.73 0.87
CA GLU A 35 -5.23 6.71 -0.56
C GLU A 35 -3.78 7.10 -0.85
N ASP A 36 -3.27 8.10 -0.16
CA ASP A 36 -1.88 8.52 -0.33
C ASP A 36 -0.93 7.40 0.09
N ALA A 37 -1.23 6.70 1.18
CA ALA A 37 -0.41 5.59 1.63
C ALA A 37 -0.43 4.44 0.61
N ILE A 38 -1.59 4.15 0.05
CA ILE A 38 -1.73 3.10 -0.97
C ILE A 38 -0.88 3.45 -2.20
N LYS A 39 -0.95 4.69 -2.65
CA LYS A 39 -0.17 5.13 -3.80
C LYS A 39 1.33 5.07 -3.54
N ALA A 40 1.75 5.47 -2.33
CA ALA A 40 3.16 5.41 -1.95
C ALA A 40 3.67 3.97 -1.95
N LEU A 41 2.87 3.03 -1.46
CA LEU A 41 3.24 1.62 -1.44
C LEU A 41 3.31 1.03 -2.85
N GLU A 42 2.38 1.40 -3.72
CA GLU A 42 2.42 0.97 -5.11
C GLU A 42 3.69 1.45 -5.80
N LYS A 43 4.06 2.71 -5.57
CA LYS A 43 5.27 3.28 -6.14
C LYS A 43 6.52 2.57 -5.62
N ALA A 44 6.55 2.27 -4.33
CA ALA A 44 7.66 1.55 -3.71
C ALA A 44 7.81 0.16 -4.31
N LYS A 45 6.70 -0.54 -4.52
CA LYS A 45 6.72 -1.87 -5.14
C LYS A 45 7.28 -1.82 -6.55
N ARG A 46 6.86 -0.84 -7.34
CA ARG A 46 7.38 -0.68 -8.70
C ARG A 46 8.88 -0.46 -8.71
N LYS A 47 9.36 0.40 -7.80
CA LYS A 47 10.80 0.65 -7.71
C LYS A 47 11.57 -0.61 -7.37
N MET A 48 11.05 -1.41 -6.45
CA MET A 48 11.68 -2.66 -6.10
C MET A 48 11.71 -3.65 -7.27
N GLU A 49 10.63 -3.68 -8.03
CA GLU A 49 10.55 -4.56 -9.19
C GLU A 49 11.52 -4.16 -10.30
N GLU A 50 11.82 -2.87 -10.43
CA GLU A 50 12.75 -2.37 -11.42
C GLU A 50 14.20 -2.70 -11.10
N GLU A 51 14.52 -2.98 -9.86
CA GLU A 51 15.87 -3.37 -9.48
C GLU A 51 16.14 -4.82 -9.87
#